data_79df5393c85701f1a95391e02e3092cf
#
_entry.id   79df5393c85701f1a95391e02e3092cf
#
_cell.length_a   1.000
_cell.length_b   1.000
_cell.length_c   1.000
_cell.angle_alpha   90.00
_cell.angle_beta   90.00
_cell.angle_gamma   90.00
#
_symmetry.space_group_name_H-M   'P 1'
#
loop_
_entity.id
_entity.type
_entity.pdbx_description
1 polymer ?
#
loop_
_entity_poly.entity_id
_entity_poly.type
_entity_poly.pdbx_seq_one_letter_code
_entity_poly.pdbx_strand_id
1 'polypeptide(L)'
;IEREHLVPHGKYLRVHGGDRVRAGDALVEGPLVPHDILRISGEEAVQRYLLREIQNVYRSQRVEIDDKHLEIIVAQMLRKVRVESVGDTGLLPGSVIDKFEFRGKNQELMGCVRIKDPGDTDFRQGDIVPRDHFDAENLRVESESRRKSEWIRPKPAAASTQLLGITKAAVQSDSFISAASFQETTKVLTEA
;
A
#
# COMPACT_ATOMS: atom_id res chain seq x y z
N ILE A 1 -17.49 15.47 -20.41
CA ILE A 1 -17.78 15.67 -18.98
C ILE A 1 -17.11 16.97 -18.59
N GLU A 2 -17.92 17.98 -18.26
CA GLU A 2 -17.43 19.24 -17.72
C GLU A 2 -17.18 19.12 -16.23
N ARG A 3 -16.09 19.70 -15.76
CA ARG A 3 -15.76 19.79 -14.32
C ARG A 3 -15.37 21.23 -14.01
N GLU A 4 -16.00 21.78 -13.01
CA GLU A 4 -15.69 23.11 -12.51
C GLU A 4 -14.71 23.01 -11.34
N HIS A 5 -13.66 23.82 -11.38
CA HIS A 5 -12.69 23.95 -10.30
C HIS A 5 -12.66 25.39 -9.80
N LEU A 6 -13.01 25.60 -8.53
CA LEU A 6 -12.96 26.91 -7.92
C LEU A 6 -11.50 27.30 -7.64
N VAL A 7 -11.08 28.42 -8.22
CA VAL A 7 -9.75 28.99 -7.99
C VAL A 7 -9.87 30.13 -6.97
N PRO A 8 -9.13 30.08 -5.83
CA PRO A 8 -9.12 31.16 -4.87
C PRO A 8 -8.62 32.48 -5.48
N HIS A 9 -9.20 33.59 -5.05
CA HIS A 9 -8.80 34.92 -5.50
C HIS A 9 -7.31 35.20 -5.20
N GLY A 10 -6.59 35.78 -6.16
CA GLY A 10 -5.16 36.10 -6.01
C GLY A 10 -4.20 34.96 -6.38
N LYS A 11 -4.68 33.84 -6.91
CA LYS A 11 -3.84 32.76 -7.45
C LYS A 11 -3.67 32.90 -8.97
N TYR A 12 -2.45 32.61 -9.45
CA TYR A 12 -2.14 32.63 -10.88
C TYR A 12 -2.48 31.29 -11.50
N LEU A 13 -3.14 31.33 -12.68
CA LEU A 13 -3.40 30.15 -13.48
C LEU A 13 -2.12 29.76 -14.23
N ARG A 14 -1.82 28.47 -14.26
CA ARG A 14 -0.71 27.89 -15.04
C ARG A 14 -1.12 27.44 -16.43
N VAL A 15 -2.42 27.43 -16.70
CA VAL A 15 -3.01 26.92 -17.93
C VAL A 15 -3.85 28.01 -18.60
N HIS A 16 -3.95 27.95 -19.91
CA HIS A 16 -4.72 28.88 -20.74
C HIS A 16 -5.87 28.15 -21.45
N GLY A 17 -6.83 28.90 -21.94
CA GLY A 17 -7.93 28.34 -22.72
C GLY A 17 -7.41 27.56 -23.94
N GLY A 18 -7.80 26.30 -24.07
CA GLY A 18 -7.38 25.38 -25.12
C GLY A 18 -6.21 24.47 -24.77
N ASP A 19 -5.56 24.65 -23.62
CA ASP A 19 -4.47 23.76 -23.18
C ASP A 19 -5.01 22.37 -22.83
N ARG A 20 -4.25 21.33 -23.17
CA ARG A 20 -4.52 19.97 -22.76
C ARG A 20 -3.79 19.66 -21.47
N VAL A 21 -4.55 19.25 -20.46
CA VAL A 21 -4.02 18.87 -19.14
C VAL A 21 -4.22 17.38 -18.89
N ARG A 22 -3.31 16.80 -18.13
CA ARG A 22 -3.41 15.41 -17.65
C ARG A 22 -3.84 15.37 -16.19
N ALA A 23 -4.34 14.24 -15.74
CA ALA A 23 -4.63 14.05 -14.33
C ALA A 23 -3.35 14.24 -13.50
N GLY A 24 -3.41 15.14 -12.51
CA GLY A 24 -2.27 15.52 -11.66
C GLY A 24 -1.52 16.78 -12.08
N ASP A 25 -1.79 17.35 -13.25
CA ASP A 25 -1.21 18.63 -13.65
C ASP A 25 -1.73 19.77 -12.78
N ALA A 26 -0.84 20.64 -12.32
CA ALA A 26 -1.20 21.78 -11.50
C ALA A 26 -1.84 22.89 -12.39
N LEU A 27 -3.12 23.18 -12.16
CA LEU A 27 -3.85 24.24 -12.88
C LEU A 27 -3.54 25.62 -12.33
N VAL A 28 -3.11 25.71 -11.08
CA VAL A 28 -2.88 26.94 -10.32
C VAL A 28 -1.53 26.88 -9.65
N GLU A 29 -0.88 28.03 -9.47
CA GLU A 29 0.35 28.12 -8.68
C GLU A 29 0.09 27.88 -7.19
N GLY A 30 0.95 27.09 -6.57
CA GLY A 30 0.91 26.80 -5.15
C GLY A 30 1.45 25.41 -4.81
N PRO A 31 1.58 25.12 -3.52
CA PRO A 31 1.99 23.77 -3.08
C PRO A 31 0.90 22.76 -3.43
N LEU A 32 1.32 21.61 -3.92
CA LEU A 32 0.42 20.49 -4.20
C LEU A 32 0.15 19.70 -2.92
N VAL A 33 -1.02 19.08 -2.84
CA VAL A 33 -1.35 18.17 -1.73
C VAL A 33 -0.68 16.82 -1.98
N PRO A 34 0.27 16.39 -1.12
CA PRO A 34 1.01 15.14 -1.35
C PRO A 34 0.14 13.90 -1.48
N HIS A 35 -0.99 13.84 -0.76
CA HIS A 35 -1.95 12.74 -0.86
C HIS A 35 -2.62 12.65 -2.23
N ASP A 36 -2.88 13.79 -2.88
CA ASP A 36 -3.44 13.80 -4.23
C ASP A 36 -2.39 13.37 -5.26
N ILE A 37 -1.13 13.76 -5.08
CA ILE A 37 -0.03 13.28 -5.91
C ILE A 37 0.09 11.75 -5.80
N LEU A 38 0.05 11.21 -4.57
CA LEU A 38 0.09 9.77 -4.33
C LEU A 38 -1.04 9.04 -5.05
N ARG A 39 -2.27 9.57 -4.91
CA ARG A 39 -3.47 8.96 -5.50
C ARG A 39 -3.49 8.98 -7.03
N ILE A 40 -2.98 10.05 -7.64
CA ILE A 40 -3.08 10.29 -9.08
C ILE A 40 -1.83 9.82 -9.82
N SER A 41 -0.65 10.16 -9.30
CA SER A 41 0.64 9.98 -9.97
C SER A 41 1.50 8.87 -9.35
N GLY A 42 1.08 8.32 -8.21
CA GLY A 42 1.74 7.19 -7.55
C GLY A 42 2.88 7.56 -6.60
N GLU A 43 3.51 6.53 -6.03
CA GLU A 43 4.51 6.65 -4.96
C GLU A 43 5.77 7.40 -5.40
N GLU A 44 6.29 7.08 -6.58
CA GLU A 44 7.52 7.69 -7.08
C GLU A 44 7.38 9.21 -7.28
N ALA A 45 6.21 9.65 -7.74
CA ALA A 45 5.93 11.07 -7.95
C ALA A 45 5.88 11.83 -6.62
N VAL A 46 5.23 11.27 -5.58
CA VAL A 46 5.17 11.90 -4.26
C VAL A 46 6.52 11.90 -3.57
N GLN A 47 7.33 10.85 -3.72
CA GLN A 47 8.71 10.82 -3.18
C GLN A 47 9.55 11.94 -3.77
N ARG A 48 9.59 12.07 -5.09
CA ARG A 48 10.32 13.14 -5.80
C ARG A 48 9.81 14.53 -5.41
N TYR A 49 8.50 14.69 -5.25
CA TYR A 49 7.90 15.95 -4.84
C TYR A 49 8.35 16.34 -3.43
N LEU A 50 8.19 15.43 -2.44
CA LEU A 50 8.58 15.69 -1.06
C LEU A 50 10.08 15.97 -0.92
N LEU A 51 10.92 15.17 -1.57
CA LEU A 51 12.36 15.36 -1.57
C LEU A 51 12.72 16.78 -2.07
N ARG A 52 12.17 17.17 -3.21
CA ARG A 52 12.42 18.49 -3.79
C ARG A 52 11.96 19.64 -2.87
N GLU A 53 10.76 19.55 -2.34
CA GLU A 53 10.21 20.60 -1.47
C GLU A 53 11.00 20.75 -0.16
N ILE A 54 11.39 19.63 0.45
CA ILE A 54 12.21 19.63 1.65
C ILE A 54 13.62 20.20 1.35
N GLN A 55 14.25 19.77 0.28
CA GLN A 55 15.55 20.31 -0.16
C GLN A 55 15.50 21.81 -0.42
N ASN A 56 14.43 22.30 -1.05
CA ASN A 56 14.26 23.73 -1.29
C ASN A 56 14.23 24.54 0.00
N VAL A 57 13.56 24.03 1.06
CA VAL A 57 13.53 24.67 2.37
C VAL A 57 14.93 24.70 3.01
N TYR A 58 15.66 23.58 3.00
CA TYR A 58 17.01 23.55 3.57
C TYR A 58 17.99 24.45 2.81
N ARG A 59 17.95 24.43 1.49
CA ARG A 59 18.79 25.29 0.63
C ARG A 59 18.50 26.79 0.86
N SER A 60 17.24 27.15 1.09
CA SER A 60 16.88 28.55 1.43
C SER A 60 17.52 29.02 2.72
N GLN A 61 17.81 28.10 3.63
CA GLN A 61 18.51 28.36 4.89
C GLN A 61 20.03 28.11 4.80
N ARG A 62 20.57 27.89 3.59
CA ARG A 62 21.99 27.59 3.34
C ARG A 62 22.49 26.32 4.04
N VAL A 63 21.62 25.35 4.22
CA VAL A 63 21.95 24.04 4.75
C VAL A 63 21.93 23.03 3.60
N GLU A 64 23.03 22.30 3.44
CA GLU A 64 23.12 21.20 2.48
C GLU A 64 22.91 19.87 3.20
N ILE A 65 21.94 19.09 2.74
CA ILE A 65 21.63 17.76 3.23
C ILE A 65 21.64 16.80 2.03
N ASP A 66 22.29 15.66 2.18
CA ASP A 66 22.32 14.61 1.17
C ASP A 66 20.92 14.00 1.01
N ASP A 67 20.48 13.80 -0.21
CA ASP A 67 19.16 13.29 -0.59
C ASP A 67 18.83 11.96 0.10
N LYS A 68 19.80 11.06 0.25
CA LYS A 68 19.61 9.74 0.88
C LYS A 68 18.99 9.81 2.29
N HIS A 69 19.31 10.83 3.08
CA HIS A 69 18.76 10.98 4.43
C HIS A 69 17.27 11.30 4.41
N LEU A 70 16.84 12.11 3.43
CA LEU A 70 15.44 12.45 3.23
C LEU A 70 14.67 11.30 2.59
N GLU A 71 15.29 10.60 1.64
CA GLU A 71 14.70 9.44 0.97
C GLU A 71 14.36 8.32 1.95
N ILE A 72 15.24 8.04 2.93
CA ILE A 72 14.99 7.03 3.97
C ILE A 72 13.73 7.41 4.78
N ILE A 73 13.60 8.68 5.18
CA ILE A 73 12.44 9.15 5.95
C ILE A 73 11.17 9.04 5.12
N VAL A 74 11.20 9.52 3.87
CA VAL A 74 10.04 9.47 2.96
C VAL A 74 9.63 8.03 2.67
N ALA A 75 10.60 7.11 2.52
CA ALA A 75 10.32 5.69 2.34
C ALA A 75 9.57 5.10 3.56
N GLN A 76 9.94 5.48 4.79
CA GLN A 76 9.22 5.06 5.99
C GLN A 76 7.80 5.65 6.07
N MET A 77 7.58 6.88 5.60
CA MET A 77 6.25 7.49 5.51
C MET A 77 5.30 6.76 4.54
N LEU A 78 5.84 6.04 3.56
CA LEU A 78 5.09 5.27 2.54
C LEU A 78 5.10 3.75 2.80
N ARG A 79 5.53 3.33 3.97
CA ARG A 79 5.70 1.91 4.31
C ARG A 79 4.38 1.18 4.55
N LYS A 80 3.33 1.87 4.97
CA LYS A 80 2.05 1.25 5.32
C LYS A 80 1.07 1.30 4.16
N VAL A 81 0.25 0.25 4.06
CA VAL A 81 -0.84 0.13 3.07
C VAL A 81 -2.16 -0.11 3.78
N ARG A 82 -3.23 0.39 3.20
CA ARG A 82 -4.60 0.12 3.67
C ARG A 82 -5.23 -0.94 2.79
N VAL A 83 -5.73 -2.01 3.40
CA VAL A 83 -6.41 -3.09 2.69
C VAL A 83 -7.77 -2.61 2.20
N GLU A 84 -8.00 -2.62 0.89
CA GLU A 84 -9.27 -2.25 0.25
C GLU A 84 -10.14 -3.48 0.00
N SER A 85 -9.53 -4.55 -0.48
CA SER A 85 -10.19 -5.82 -0.74
C SER A 85 -9.33 -6.95 -0.18
N VAL A 86 -9.92 -7.79 0.63
CA VAL A 86 -9.20 -8.89 1.29
C VAL A 86 -8.96 -10.09 0.39
N GLY A 87 -9.73 -10.23 -0.69
CA GLY A 87 -9.67 -11.44 -1.50
C GLY A 87 -9.85 -12.70 -0.66
N ASP A 88 -8.96 -13.66 -0.86
CA ASP A 88 -8.92 -14.93 -0.15
C ASP A 88 -7.78 -14.96 0.92
N THR A 89 -7.27 -13.78 1.30
CA THR A 89 -6.21 -13.65 2.30
C THR A 89 -6.73 -13.54 3.69
N GLY A 90 -6.68 -13.99 4.68
CA GLY A 90 -7.23 -13.74 6.02
C GLY A 90 -7.04 -12.32 6.60
N LEU A 91 -6.79 -11.32 5.74
CA LEU A 91 -6.62 -9.92 6.16
C LEU A 91 -7.95 -9.27 6.54
N LEU A 92 -7.91 -8.23 7.35
CA LEU A 92 -9.11 -7.47 7.72
C LEU A 92 -9.34 -6.30 6.77
N PRO A 93 -10.59 -6.08 6.28
CA PRO A 93 -10.90 -4.93 5.43
C PRO A 93 -10.62 -3.61 6.15
N GLY A 94 -10.00 -2.65 5.45
CA GLY A 94 -9.69 -1.34 6.02
C GLY A 94 -8.52 -1.30 6.99
N SER A 95 -7.91 -2.43 7.34
CA SER A 95 -6.72 -2.48 8.20
C SER A 95 -5.52 -1.81 7.52
N VAL A 96 -4.67 -1.20 8.33
CA VAL A 96 -3.41 -0.60 7.89
C VAL A 96 -2.27 -1.52 8.33
N ILE A 97 -1.59 -2.09 7.38
CA ILE A 97 -0.53 -3.07 7.61
C ILE A 97 0.77 -2.67 6.89
N ASP A 98 1.86 -3.33 7.20
CA ASP A 98 3.12 -3.13 6.53
C ASP A 98 3.06 -3.63 5.07
N LYS A 99 3.66 -2.89 4.16
CA LYS A 99 3.69 -3.20 2.73
C LYS A 99 4.38 -4.53 2.42
N PHE A 100 5.43 -4.88 3.21
CA PHE A 100 6.12 -6.15 3.05
C PHE A 100 5.29 -7.32 3.57
N GLU A 101 4.63 -7.15 4.70
CA GLU A 101 3.68 -8.13 5.23
C GLU A 101 2.53 -8.39 4.25
N PHE A 102 1.93 -7.32 3.71
CA PHE A 102 0.89 -7.44 2.68
C PHE A 102 1.36 -8.23 1.45
N ARG A 103 2.57 -7.93 0.96
CA ARG A 103 3.16 -8.67 -0.16
C ARG A 103 3.42 -10.12 0.19
N GLY A 104 3.93 -10.39 1.39
CA GLY A 104 4.15 -11.74 1.90
C GLY A 104 2.87 -12.56 1.91
N LYS A 105 1.76 -12.01 2.45
CA LYS A 105 0.45 -12.68 2.46
C LYS A 105 -0.06 -13.00 1.05
N ASN A 106 0.07 -12.09 0.11
CA ASN A 106 -0.30 -12.34 -1.27
C ASN A 106 0.62 -13.39 -1.95
N GLN A 107 1.90 -13.40 -1.59
CA GLN A 107 2.86 -14.38 -2.12
C GLN A 107 2.60 -15.78 -1.56
N GLU A 108 2.30 -15.93 -0.28
CA GLU A 108 1.85 -17.17 0.34
C GLU A 108 0.62 -17.73 -0.39
N LEU A 109 -0.36 -16.86 -0.67
CA LEU A 109 -1.58 -17.24 -1.38
C LEU A 109 -1.30 -17.71 -2.83
N MET A 110 -0.25 -17.20 -3.48
CA MET A 110 0.12 -17.65 -4.83
C MET A 110 0.55 -19.12 -4.88
N GLY A 111 1.08 -19.66 -3.77
CA GLY A 111 1.42 -21.08 -3.62
C GLY A 111 0.23 -21.96 -3.25
N CYS A 112 -0.95 -21.39 -3.07
CA CYS A 112 -2.16 -22.09 -2.68
C CYS A 112 -3.16 -22.21 -3.84
N VAL A 113 -4.12 -23.12 -3.68
CA VAL A 113 -5.28 -23.30 -4.55
C VAL A 113 -6.55 -23.18 -3.72
N ARG A 114 -7.61 -22.64 -4.32
CA ARG A 114 -8.95 -22.60 -3.70
C ARG A 114 -9.80 -23.71 -4.28
N ILE A 115 -10.37 -24.52 -3.42
CA ILE A 115 -11.20 -25.65 -3.81
C ILE A 115 -12.53 -25.14 -4.38
N LYS A 116 -12.82 -25.48 -5.63
CA LYS A 116 -14.08 -25.16 -6.30
C LYS A 116 -15.10 -26.28 -6.08
N ASP A 117 -14.70 -27.52 -6.33
CA ASP A 117 -15.49 -28.73 -6.11
C ASP A 117 -14.59 -29.72 -5.36
N PRO A 118 -14.98 -30.17 -4.16
CA PRO A 118 -14.17 -31.08 -3.38
C PRO A 118 -14.07 -32.49 -3.96
N GLY A 119 -14.99 -32.90 -4.84
CA GLY A 119 -15.06 -34.30 -5.30
C GLY A 119 -15.22 -35.25 -4.12
N ASP A 120 -14.43 -36.33 -4.12
CA ASP A 120 -14.39 -37.34 -3.04
C ASP A 120 -13.17 -37.16 -2.12
N THR A 121 -12.56 -35.97 -2.11
CA THR A 121 -11.44 -35.61 -1.24
C THR A 121 -11.92 -35.12 0.13
N ASP A 122 -11.01 -35.05 1.11
CA ASP A 122 -11.32 -34.54 2.45
C ASP A 122 -11.46 -33.01 2.52
N PHE A 123 -11.32 -32.31 1.39
CA PHE A 123 -11.46 -30.86 1.30
C PHE A 123 -12.91 -30.41 1.35
N ARG A 124 -13.11 -29.12 1.71
CA ARG A 124 -14.41 -28.45 1.63
C ARG A 124 -14.40 -27.41 0.51
N GLN A 125 -15.57 -27.14 -0.05
CA GLN A 125 -15.72 -26.08 -1.02
C GLN A 125 -15.30 -24.73 -0.43
N GLY A 126 -14.38 -24.03 -1.09
CA GLY A 126 -13.86 -22.75 -0.65
C GLY A 126 -12.57 -22.82 0.18
N ASP A 127 -12.13 -24.00 0.59
CA ASP A 127 -10.86 -24.17 1.31
C ASP A 127 -9.68 -23.67 0.48
N ILE A 128 -8.72 -23.08 1.19
CA ILE A 128 -7.45 -22.62 0.60
C ILE A 128 -6.37 -23.54 1.14
N VAL A 129 -5.78 -24.31 0.23
CA VAL A 129 -4.78 -25.31 0.58
C VAL A 129 -3.51 -25.13 -0.25
N PRO A 130 -2.34 -25.46 0.29
CA PRO A 130 -1.11 -25.48 -0.49
C PRO A 130 -1.23 -26.41 -1.69
N ARG A 131 -0.65 -26.01 -2.82
CA ARG A 131 -0.75 -26.76 -4.07
C ARG A 131 -0.20 -28.19 -3.94
N ASP A 132 0.91 -28.34 -3.22
CA ASP A 132 1.53 -29.66 -3.01
C ASP A 132 0.58 -30.62 -2.26
N HIS A 133 -0.15 -30.11 -1.26
CA HIS A 133 -1.14 -30.88 -0.50
C HIS A 133 -2.36 -31.24 -1.38
N PHE A 134 -2.82 -30.31 -2.21
CA PHE A 134 -3.88 -30.55 -3.18
C PHE A 134 -3.49 -31.65 -4.19
N ASP A 135 -2.30 -31.56 -4.76
CA ASP A 135 -1.83 -32.53 -5.76
C ASP A 135 -1.63 -33.92 -5.11
N ALA A 136 -1.11 -33.99 -3.89
CA ALA A 136 -0.93 -35.24 -3.14
C ALA A 136 -2.29 -35.92 -2.84
N GLU A 137 -3.29 -35.15 -2.39
CA GLU A 137 -4.62 -35.68 -2.08
C GLU A 137 -5.34 -36.17 -3.34
N ASN A 138 -5.23 -35.44 -4.46
CA ASN A 138 -5.81 -35.87 -5.71
C ASN A 138 -5.15 -37.15 -6.27
N LEU A 139 -3.86 -37.34 -6.06
CA LEU A 139 -3.19 -38.59 -6.41
C LEU A 139 -3.69 -39.77 -5.55
N ARG A 140 -3.91 -39.53 -4.25
CA ARG A 140 -4.49 -40.54 -3.35
C ARG A 140 -5.88 -41.00 -3.83
N VAL A 141 -6.77 -40.04 -4.07
CA VAL A 141 -8.14 -40.29 -4.51
C VAL A 141 -8.19 -40.95 -5.90
N GLU A 142 -7.26 -40.57 -6.79
CA GLU A 142 -7.14 -41.24 -8.11
C GLU A 142 -6.74 -42.72 -8.00
N SER A 143 -5.82 -43.03 -7.08
CA SER A 143 -5.41 -44.43 -6.84
C SER A 143 -6.57 -45.30 -6.33
N GLU A 144 -7.56 -44.69 -5.66
CA GLU A 144 -8.78 -45.33 -5.16
C GLU A 144 -9.93 -45.32 -6.18
N SER A 145 -9.67 -44.86 -7.44
CA SER A 145 -10.67 -44.75 -8.51
C SER A 145 -11.86 -43.83 -8.15
N ARG A 146 -11.61 -42.82 -7.32
CA ARG A 146 -12.60 -41.83 -6.88
C ARG A 146 -12.46 -40.53 -7.67
N ARG A 147 -13.44 -39.63 -7.49
CA ARG A 147 -13.52 -38.36 -8.20
C ARG A 147 -12.54 -37.33 -7.58
N LYS A 148 -11.67 -36.76 -8.41
CA LYS A 148 -10.72 -35.70 -8.05
C LYS A 148 -11.44 -34.41 -7.70
N SER A 149 -10.80 -33.58 -6.87
CA SER A 149 -11.23 -32.21 -6.62
C SER A 149 -10.84 -31.25 -7.74
N GLU A 150 -11.67 -30.22 -7.96
CA GLU A 150 -11.40 -29.13 -8.88
C GLU A 150 -11.00 -27.87 -8.09
N TRP A 151 -10.10 -27.10 -8.63
CA TRP A 151 -9.61 -25.87 -8.03
C TRP A 151 -9.77 -24.65 -8.94
N ILE A 152 -9.76 -23.49 -8.32
CA ILE A 152 -9.65 -22.19 -8.99
C ILE A 152 -8.50 -21.40 -8.36
N ARG A 153 -8.00 -20.42 -9.10
CA ARG A 153 -6.96 -19.52 -8.57
C ARG A 153 -7.51 -18.69 -7.43
N PRO A 154 -6.88 -18.67 -6.26
CA PRO A 154 -7.31 -17.82 -5.16
C PRO A 154 -7.16 -16.34 -5.54
N LYS A 155 -8.05 -15.50 -5.01
CA LYS A 155 -8.10 -14.07 -5.30
C LYS A 155 -7.16 -13.32 -4.35
N PRO A 156 -6.14 -12.60 -4.83
CA PRO A 156 -5.26 -11.83 -3.97
C PRO A 156 -5.97 -10.64 -3.34
N ALA A 157 -5.47 -10.18 -2.20
CA ALA A 157 -5.89 -8.93 -1.60
C ALA A 157 -5.41 -7.73 -2.42
N ALA A 158 -6.20 -6.64 -2.40
CA ALA A 158 -5.83 -5.34 -2.97
C ALA A 158 -5.72 -4.30 -1.85
N ALA A 159 -4.74 -3.41 -1.95
CA ALA A 159 -4.50 -2.35 -0.98
C ALA A 159 -3.98 -1.09 -1.67
N SER A 160 -4.22 0.06 -1.03
CA SER A 160 -3.67 1.36 -1.43
C SER A 160 -2.58 1.81 -0.46
N THR A 161 -1.50 2.37 -1.01
CA THR A 161 -0.42 2.92 -0.20
C THR A 161 -0.91 4.13 0.58
N GLN A 162 -0.54 4.20 1.86
CA GLN A 162 -0.85 5.33 2.73
C GLN A 162 0.40 6.20 2.90
N LEU A 163 0.22 7.51 2.73
CA LEU A 163 1.24 8.49 3.11
C LEU A 163 0.98 8.91 4.56
N LEU A 164 1.87 8.52 5.46
CA LEU A 164 1.80 8.89 6.87
C LEU A 164 2.70 10.11 7.12
N GLY A 165 2.28 11.01 7.99
CA GLY A 165 3.17 12.04 8.52
C GLY A 165 4.29 11.39 9.36
N ILE A 166 5.42 12.11 9.53
CA ILE A 166 6.61 11.62 10.24
C ILE A 166 6.27 11.06 11.62
N THR A 167 5.47 11.77 12.42
CA THR A 167 5.07 11.32 13.76
C THR A 167 4.35 10.00 13.73
N LYS A 168 3.35 9.85 12.84
CA LYS A 168 2.61 8.60 12.70
C LYS A 168 3.49 7.46 12.17
N ALA A 169 4.38 7.76 11.25
CA ALA A 169 5.31 6.76 10.71
C ALA A 169 6.28 6.24 11.79
N ALA A 170 6.74 7.11 12.68
CA ALA A 170 7.60 6.74 13.81
C ALA A 170 6.85 5.93 14.88
N VAL A 171 5.65 6.37 15.26
CA VAL A 171 4.84 5.75 16.34
C VAL A 171 4.21 4.42 15.89
N GLN A 172 3.76 4.32 14.64
CA GLN A 172 3.15 3.10 14.07
C GLN A 172 4.17 2.12 13.46
N SER A 173 5.47 2.33 13.75
CA SER A 173 6.49 1.36 13.35
C SER A 173 6.47 0.16 14.30
N ASP A 174 6.90 -1.00 13.82
CA ASP A 174 6.99 -2.23 14.62
C ASP A 174 8.09 -2.16 15.71
N SER A 175 8.90 -1.09 15.71
CA SER A 175 9.93 -0.82 16.70
C SER A 175 9.44 0.16 17.75
N PHE A 176 9.20 -0.31 18.97
CA PHE A 176 8.83 0.55 20.10
C PHE A 176 9.90 1.61 20.39
N ILE A 177 11.18 1.34 20.10
CA ILE A 177 12.29 2.30 20.27
C ILE A 177 12.13 3.48 19.32
N SER A 178 11.70 3.25 18.09
CA SER A 178 11.42 4.31 17.12
C SER A 178 10.32 5.24 17.60
N ALA A 179 9.24 4.69 18.15
CA ALA A 179 8.14 5.45 18.72
C ALA A 179 8.58 6.21 19.97
N ALA A 180 9.31 5.58 20.89
CA ALA A 180 9.79 6.17 22.13
C ALA A 180 10.80 7.29 21.91
N SER A 181 11.65 7.22 20.89
CA SER A 181 12.61 8.26 20.56
C SER A 181 11.99 9.51 19.91
N PHE A 182 10.76 9.41 19.41
CA PHE A 182 10.08 10.51 18.73
C PHE A 182 9.07 11.26 19.65
N GLN A 183 9.44 11.64 20.86
CA GLN A 183 8.67 12.49 21.78
C GLN A 183 7.45 11.87 22.50
N GLU A 184 7.04 10.64 22.20
CA GLU A 184 5.91 9.96 22.87
C GLU A 184 6.37 8.89 23.87
N THR A 185 7.53 9.08 24.51
CA THR A 185 8.19 8.09 25.38
C THR A 185 7.25 7.55 26.44
N THR A 186 6.51 8.41 27.13
CA THR A 186 5.62 8.02 28.23
C THR A 186 4.44 7.18 27.74
N LYS A 187 3.81 7.57 26.61
CA LYS A 187 2.66 6.87 26.05
C LYS A 187 3.05 5.51 25.49
N VAL A 188 4.15 5.43 24.75
CA VAL A 188 4.64 4.19 24.16
C VAL A 188 5.07 3.19 25.20
N LEU A 189 5.73 3.63 26.30
CA LEU A 189 6.12 2.77 27.40
C LEU A 189 4.95 2.27 28.25
N THR A 190 3.81 2.98 28.24
CA THR A 190 2.60 2.53 28.94
C THR A 190 1.72 1.60 28.08
N GLU A 191 1.86 1.62 26.77
CA GLU A 191 1.13 0.75 25.82
C GLU A 191 1.90 -0.57 25.51
N ALA A 192 3.21 -0.60 25.78
CA ALA A 192 4.04 -1.78 25.59
C ALA A 192 4.07 -2.67 26.83
#